data_b13e7ace9ca73aed526ed0487f3017a2
#
_entry.id   b13e7ace9ca73aed526ed0487f3017a2
#
_cell.length_a   1.000
_cell.length_b   1.000
_cell.length_c   1.000
_cell.angle_alpha   90.00
_cell.angle_beta   90.00
_cell.angle_gamma   90.00
#
_symmetry.space_group_name_H-M   'P 1'
#
loop_
_entity.id
_entity.type
_entity.pdbx_description
1 polymer ?
#
loop_
_entity_poly.entity_id
_entity_poly.type
_entity_poly.pdbx_seq_one_letter_code
_entity_poly.pdbx_strand_id
1 'polypeptide(L)'
;MATRQLLAPLPIHEKRLANGLRIITVVDRTAPVAAVNIWYHVGSKDERPGRTGFAHLFEHLMFQGSENVSKAEHLSLVESIGGNANATTWLDRRTTSLRCPQSGWT
;
A
#
# COMPACT_ATOMS: atom_id res chain seq x y z
N MET A 1 -5.91 -5.58 -40.10
CA MET A 1 -4.93 -5.12 -39.10
C MET A 1 -5.70 -4.43 -37.99
N ALA A 2 -5.74 -5.01 -36.80
CA ALA A 2 -6.40 -4.38 -35.66
C ALA A 2 -5.54 -3.20 -35.18
N THR A 3 -6.08 -1.99 -35.26
CA THR A 3 -5.45 -0.78 -34.76
C THR A 3 -5.32 -0.94 -33.23
N ARG A 4 -4.09 -1.11 -32.77
CA ARG A 4 -3.78 -1.15 -31.33
C ARG A 4 -4.14 0.23 -30.76
N GLN A 5 -5.31 0.32 -30.15
CA GLN A 5 -5.74 1.53 -29.47
C GLN A 5 -4.77 1.76 -28.31
N LEU A 6 -3.82 2.65 -28.50
CA LEU A 6 -2.92 3.10 -27.44
C LEU A 6 -3.81 3.75 -26.39
N LEU A 7 -3.88 3.13 -25.21
CA LEU A 7 -4.57 3.71 -24.06
C LEU A 7 -3.97 5.09 -23.81
N ALA A 8 -4.83 6.09 -23.66
CA ALA A 8 -4.38 7.42 -23.28
C ALA A 8 -3.56 7.35 -22.00
N PRO A 9 -2.43 8.07 -21.89
CA PRO A 9 -1.63 8.06 -20.69
C PRO A 9 -2.47 8.52 -19.50
N LEU A 10 -2.45 7.73 -18.42
CA LEU A 10 -3.15 8.10 -17.19
C LEU A 10 -2.56 9.38 -16.60
N PRO A 11 -3.40 10.35 -16.16
CA PRO A 11 -2.93 11.58 -15.54
C PRO A 11 -2.28 11.26 -14.19
N ILE A 12 -0.96 11.37 -14.11
CA ILE A 12 -0.20 11.16 -12.89
C ILE A 12 0.00 12.51 -12.20
N HIS A 13 -0.44 12.62 -10.95
CA HIS A 13 -0.19 13.78 -10.10
C HIS A 13 0.81 13.40 -9.02
N GLU A 14 1.84 14.22 -8.85
CA GLU A 14 2.85 14.03 -7.81
C GLU A 14 2.84 15.21 -6.85
N LYS A 15 2.89 14.91 -5.55
CA LYS A 15 3.05 15.89 -4.48
C LYS A 15 4.08 15.39 -3.47
N ARG A 16 4.93 16.30 -2.99
CA ARG A 16 5.85 16.03 -1.88
C ARG A 16 5.44 16.84 -0.67
N LEU A 17 5.32 16.20 0.48
CA LEU A 17 5.01 16.85 1.75
C LEU A 17 6.28 17.43 2.40
N ALA A 18 6.11 18.31 3.38
CA ALA A 18 7.22 18.94 4.10
C ALA A 18 8.13 17.95 4.84
N ASN A 19 7.58 16.80 5.26
CA ASN A 19 8.33 15.70 5.88
C ASN A 19 9.08 14.80 4.87
N GLY A 20 9.04 15.14 3.57
CA GLY A 20 9.69 14.39 2.50
C GLY A 20 8.84 13.27 1.89
N LEU A 21 7.65 12.95 2.43
CA LEU A 21 6.77 11.93 1.87
C LEU A 21 6.36 12.30 0.44
N ARG A 22 6.59 11.39 -0.49
CA ARG A 22 6.18 11.51 -1.88
C ARG A 22 4.85 10.81 -2.09
N ILE A 23 3.86 11.54 -2.59
CA ILE A 23 2.52 11.05 -2.89
C ILE A 23 2.34 11.07 -4.40
N ILE A 24 1.96 9.94 -4.96
CA ILE A 24 1.64 9.78 -6.38
C ILE A 24 0.18 9.37 -6.45
N THR A 25 -0.63 10.13 -7.18
CA THR A 25 -2.05 9.85 -7.39
C THR A 25 -2.37 9.73 -8.86
N VAL A 26 -3.22 8.75 -9.18
CA VAL A 26 -3.78 8.52 -10.51
C VAL A 26 -5.28 8.37 -10.35
N VAL A 27 -6.04 9.13 -11.13
CA VAL A 27 -7.50 9.01 -11.17
C VAL A 27 -7.88 8.17 -12.39
N ASP A 28 -8.37 6.97 -12.13
CA ASP A 28 -8.96 6.09 -13.12
C ASP A 28 -10.43 5.83 -12.74
N ARG A 29 -11.34 6.21 -13.61
CA ARG A 29 -12.79 6.09 -13.38
C ARG A 29 -13.42 4.87 -14.05
N THR A 30 -12.60 3.95 -14.53
CA THR A 30 -13.06 2.72 -15.20
C THR A 30 -13.67 1.69 -14.25
N ALA A 31 -13.30 1.77 -12.96
CA ALA A 31 -13.83 0.90 -11.92
C ALA A 31 -14.07 1.69 -10.61
N PRO A 32 -15.13 1.36 -9.84
CA PRO A 32 -15.44 2.00 -8.56
C PRO A 32 -14.60 1.43 -7.42
N VAL A 33 -13.29 1.47 -7.56
CA VAL A 33 -12.31 0.92 -6.60
C VAL A 33 -11.26 1.97 -6.30
N ALA A 34 -10.88 2.10 -5.02
CA ALA A 34 -9.72 2.86 -4.61
C ALA A 34 -8.61 1.90 -4.14
N ALA A 35 -7.38 2.20 -4.51
CA ALA A 35 -6.20 1.45 -4.09
C ALA A 35 -5.16 2.39 -3.48
N VAL A 36 -4.62 2.03 -2.32
CA VAL A 36 -3.52 2.72 -1.66
C VAL A 36 -2.35 1.77 -1.53
N ASN A 37 -1.17 2.22 -1.94
CA ASN A 37 0.08 1.49 -1.75
C ASN A 37 1.07 2.37 -1.01
N ILE A 38 1.57 1.89 0.12
CA ILE A 38 2.60 2.57 0.90
C ILE A 38 3.91 1.81 0.72
N TRP A 39 4.94 2.52 0.28
CA TRP A 39 6.26 1.98 0.02
C TRP A 39 7.28 2.50 1.02
N TYR A 40 8.02 1.59 1.63
CA TYR A 40 9.17 1.88 2.47
C TYR A 40 10.42 1.37 1.77
N HIS A 41 11.40 2.26 1.53
CA HIS A 41 12.68 1.88 0.93
C HIS A 41 13.59 1.28 2.02
N VAL A 42 13.18 0.14 2.54
CA VAL A 42 13.90 -0.67 3.52
C VAL A 42 13.51 -2.13 3.33
N GLY A 43 14.48 -3.01 3.35
CA GLY A 43 14.26 -4.44 3.16
C GLY A 43 15.35 -5.26 3.84
N SER A 44 15.44 -6.55 3.50
CA SER A 44 16.38 -7.46 4.14
C SER A 44 17.86 -7.12 3.88
N LYS A 45 18.17 -6.37 2.82
CA LYS A 45 19.54 -5.87 2.56
C LYS A 45 20.06 -4.89 3.61
N ASP A 46 19.15 -4.21 4.29
CA ASP A 46 19.47 -3.18 5.30
C ASP A 46 19.67 -3.78 6.70
N GLU A 47 19.49 -5.11 6.82
CA GLU A 47 19.62 -5.84 8.10
C GLU A 47 21.08 -6.08 8.45
N ARG A 48 21.37 -6.03 9.76
CA ARG A 48 22.71 -6.31 10.28
C ARG A 48 22.88 -7.81 10.54
N PRO A 49 24.10 -8.36 10.38
CA PRO A 49 24.40 -9.74 10.79
C PRO A 49 23.96 -10.00 12.24
N GLY A 50 23.29 -11.13 12.47
CA GLY A 50 22.73 -11.49 13.78
C GLY A 50 21.37 -10.86 14.10
N ARG A 51 20.83 -10.02 13.21
CA ARG A 51 19.52 -9.39 13.33
C ARG A 51 18.74 -9.48 12.02
N THR A 52 18.76 -10.66 11.41
CA THR A 52 18.03 -10.94 10.17
C THR A 52 16.57 -11.25 10.45
N GLY A 53 15.67 -10.92 9.52
CA GLY A 53 14.22 -11.14 9.63
C GLY A 53 13.44 -9.97 10.24
N PHE A 54 14.11 -8.88 10.66
CA PHE A 54 13.42 -7.72 11.24
C PHE A 54 12.50 -7.01 10.24
N ALA A 55 12.92 -6.86 8.99
CA ALA A 55 12.08 -6.23 7.96
C ALA A 55 10.77 -7.00 7.77
N HIS A 56 10.83 -8.33 7.75
CA HIS A 56 9.67 -9.21 7.66
C HIS A 56 8.83 -9.19 8.95
N LEU A 57 9.49 -9.18 10.12
CA LEU A 57 8.79 -9.05 11.41
C LEU A 57 7.98 -7.75 11.47
N PHE A 58 8.56 -6.63 11.06
CA PHE A 58 7.85 -5.35 11.01
C PHE A 58 6.67 -5.36 10.03
N GLU A 59 6.73 -6.13 8.94
CA GLU A 59 5.57 -6.35 8.07
C GLU A 59 4.40 -6.96 8.86
N HIS A 60 4.66 -8.02 9.62
CA HIS A 60 3.63 -8.63 10.46
C HIS A 60 3.12 -7.71 11.57
N LEU A 61 4.00 -6.93 12.19
CA LEU A 61 3.62 -6.01 13.26
C LEU A 61 2.67 -4.90 12.79
N MET A 62 2.73 -4.50 11.52
CA MET A 62 1.82 -3.48 10.97
C MET A 62 0.34 -3.89 11.02
N PHE A 63 0.05 -5.19 11.11
CA PHE A 63 -1.31 -5.71 11.22
C PHE A 63 -1.75 -5.99 12.66
N GLN A 64 -0.86 -5.80 13.64
CA GLN A 64 -1.15 -6.11 15.05
C GLN A 64 -1.84 -4.99 15.80
N GLY A 65 -2.01 -3.81 15.19
CA GLY A 65 -2.65 -2.66 15.80
C GLY A 65 -1.68 -1.52 16.13
N SER A 66 -2.22 -0.49 16.75
CA SER A 66 -1.51 0.72 17.17
C SER A 66 -2.16 1.27 18.44
N GLU A 67 -1.69 2.43 18.93
CA GLU A 67 -2.29 3.11 20.07
C GLU A 67 -3.81 3.35 19.91
N ASN A 68 -4.25 3.63 18.68
CA ASN A 68 -5.65 4.00 18.39
C ASN A 68 -6.46 2.92 17.66
N VAL A 69 -5.82 1.78 17.31
CA VAL A 69 -6.46 0.68 16.56
C VAL A 69 -6.09 -0.63 17.23
N SER A 70 -7.08 -1.38 17.68
CA SER A 70 -6.85 -2.65 18.37
C SER A 70 -6.32 -3.73 17.42
N LYS A 71 -5.78 -4.82 18.01
CA LYS A 71 -5.27 -5.95 17.25
C LYS A 71 -6.35 -6.51 16.33
N ALA A 72 -5.98 -6.73 15.06
CA ALA A 72 -6.85 -7.23 14.00
C ALA A 72 -8.01 -6.29 13.58
N GLU A 73 -8.27 -5.18 14.29
CA GLU A 73 -9.33 -4.25 13.95
C GLU A 73 -9.15 -3.66 12.55
N HIS A 74 -7.92 -3.31 12.18
CA HIS A 74 -7.61 -2.77 10.85
C HIS A 74 -8.06 -3.72 9.72
N LEU A 75 -7.73 -5.00 9.81
CA LEU A 75 -8.15 -5.99 8.81
C LEU A 75 -9.66 -6.20 8.82
N SER A 76 -10.27 -6.27 10.01
CA SER A 76 -11.72 -6.42 10.16
C SER A 76 -12.49 -5.25 9.54
N LEU A 77 -12.02 -4.02 9.73
CA LEU A 77 -12.60 -2.83 9.09
C LEU A 77 -12.51 -2.90 7.57
N VAL A 78 -11.33 -3.26 7.05
CA VAL A 78 -11.11 -3.40 5.61
C VAL A 78 -12.02 -4.47 5.01
N GLU A 79 -12.12 -5.63 5.65
CA GLU A 79 -12.98 -6.73 5.20
C GLU A 79 -14.46 -6.39 5.27
N SER A 80 -14.89 -5.67 6.31
CA SER A 80 -16.29 -5.26 6.49
C SER A 80 -16.84 -4.40 5.36
N ILE A 81 -15.97 -3.62 4.69
CA ILE A 81 -16.32 -2.81 3.53
C ILE A 81 -16.04 -3.50 2.19
N GLY A 82 -15.76 -4.80 2.21
CA GLY A 82 -15.42 -5.58 1.02
C GLY A 82 -14.04 -5.29 0.45
N GLY A 83 -13.14 -4.75 1.26
CA GLY A 83 -11.77 -4.47 0.89
C GLY A 83 -10.82 -5.66 1.08
N ASN A 84 -9.60 -5.46 0.63
CA ASN A 84 -8.49 -6.40 0.80
C ASN A 84 -7.21 -5.65 1.14
N ALA A 85 -6.49 -6.11 2.13
CA ALA A 85 -5.17 -5.60 2.50
C ALA A 85 -4.10 -6.69 2.34
N ASN A 86 -2.92 -6.29 1.91
CA ASN A 86 -1.76 -7.18 1.79
C ASN A 86 -0.47 -6.41 2.04
N ALA A 87 0.58 -7.12 2.41
CA ALA A 87 1.92 -6.56 2.54
C ALA A 87 2.96 -7.53 1.97
N THR A 88 4.10 -7.00 1.58
CA THR A 88 5.24 -7.79 1.12
C THR A 88 6.56 -7.14 1.53
N THR A 89 7.51 -7.95 1.94
CA THR A 89 8.90 -7.54 2.18
C THR A 89 9.82 -8.18 1.16
N TRP A 90 10.76 -7.41 0.63
CA TRP A 90 11.78 -7.85 -0.31
C TRP A 90 13.17 -7.37 0.13
N LEU A 91 14.16 -7.52 -0.71
CA LEU A 91 15.55 -7.14 -0.40
C LEU A 91 15.68 -5.64 -0.09
N ASP A 92 15.01 -4.78 -0.83
CA ASP A 92 15.18 -3.33 -0.84
C ASP A 92 13.90 -2.54 -0.55
N ARG A 93 12.79 -3.22 -0.31
CA ARG A 93 11.49 -2.59 -0.07
C ARG A 93 10.59 -3.40 0.84
N ARG A 94 9.70 -2.68 1.49
CA ARG A 94 8.48 -3.21 2.10
C ARG A 94 7.29 -2.41 1.57
N THR A 95 6.23 -3.11 1.21
CA THR A 95 5.01 -2.46 0.72
C THR A 95 3.81 -2.94 1.51
N THR A 96 2.88 -2.03 1.74
CA THR A 96 1.53 -2.35 2.22
C THR A 96 0.53 -1.85 1.20
N SER A 97 -0.38 -2.70 0.79
CA SER A 97 -1.42 -2.39 -0.17
C SER A 97 -2.81 -2.59 0.42
N LEU A 98 -3.69 -1.67 0.09
CA LEU A 98 -5.09 -1.70 0.47
C LEU A 98 -5.94 -1.45 -0.77
N ARG A 99 -6.97 -2.26 -0.99
CA ARG A 99 -7.99 -2.05 -2.01
C ARG A 99 -9.35 -2.08 -1.36
N CYS A 100 -10.18 -1.10 -1.64
CA CYS A 100 -11.55 -1.03 -1.16
C CYS A 100 -12.49 -0.58 -2.27
N PRO A 101 -13.76 -1.03 -2.27
CA PRO A 101 -14.81 -0.40 -3.06
C PRO A 101 -14.88 1.10 -2.75
N GLN A 102 -15.22 1.92 -3.74
CA GLN A 102 -15.32 3.38 -3.55
C GLN A 102 -16.31 3.77 -2.45
N SER A 103 -17.39 3.00 -2.29
CA SER A 103 -18.39 3.20 -1.24
C SER A 103 -17.87 3.03 0.20
N GLY A 104 -16.71 2.43 0.38
CA GLY A 104 -16.09 2.24 1.69
C GLY A 104 -15.22 3.42 2.17
N TRP A 105 -15.14 4.51 1.39
CA TRP A 105 -14.28 5.68 1.68
C TRP A 105 -15.07 6.92 2.13
N THR A 106 -16.28 6.76 2.59
CA THR A 106 -17.15 7.85 3.09
C THR A 106 -16.97 8.10 4.58
#